data_a6a5d9cd61dbed8a5ef8652ba0b958d6
#
_entry.id   a6a5d9cd61dbed8a5ef8652ba0b958d6
#
_cell.length_a   1.000
_cell.length_b   1.000
_cell.length_c   1.000
_cell.angle_alpha   90.00
_cell.angle_beta   90.00
_cell.angle_gamma   90.00
#
_symmetry.space_group_name_H-M   'P 1'
#
loop_
_entity.id
_entity.type
_entity.pdbx_description
1 polymer ?
#
loop_
_entity_poly.entity_id
_entity_poly.type
_entity_poly.pdbx_seq_one_letter_code
_entity_poly.pdbx_strand_id
1 'polypeptide(L)'
;MAPGRSILITGATSGIGRDAAMRLAAAGHLVLAGGRRAGALASLARESGGRVEPLVLDVTDPGSVEAGAELVERRTGGRGLDVLVNNAGYALPGPLEVLAEADLRRLFDTNLFGLLAVTRAFLPAMRERGRGRVVNVGSVMGRVAMPLLGAYNASKHAVAAVTDALRMELAPFGITVVLVEPGAVRTGFAARALAGLAPYRDPGSPYAAALAGTDAAWARVYRFAPGPGSAGRAIARAATAGHPASRYVVPARNRLVVAALGALPTAAADATKRRIMGLPRVRPPGA
;
A
#
# COMPACT_ATOMS: atom_id res chain seq x y z
N MET A 1 11.57 -25.46 -15.81
CA MET A 1 11.15 -24.31 -15.01
C MET A 1 10.24 -23.45 -15.89
N ALA A 2 9.08 -23.00 -15.39
CA ALA A 2 8.26 -22.04 -16.13
C ALA A 2 9.10 -20.77 -16.39
N PRO A 3 8.97 -20.12 -17.57
CA PRO A 3 9.72 -18.91 -17.89
C PRO A 3 9.42 -17.83 -16.85
N GLY A 4 10.47 -17.07 -16.48
CA GLY A 4 10.35 -15.98 -15.52
C GLY A 4 9.34 -14.92 -16.00
N ARG A 5 8.47 -14.43 -15.10
CA ARG A 5 7.51 -13.35 -15.40
C ARG A 5 8.22 -12.00 -15.39
N SER A 6 7.71 -11.07 -16.19
CA SER A 6 8.04 -9.64 -16.12
C SER A 6 7.14 -8.96 -15.09
N ILE A 7 7.72 -8.34 -14.05
CA ILE A 7 7.00 -7.82 -12.89
C ILE A 7 7.48 -6.39 -12.59
N LEU A 8 6.58 -5.43 -12.62
CA LEU A 8 6.84 -4.08 -12.11
C LEU A 8 6.28 -3.95 -10.68
N ILE A 9 7.09 -3.37 -9.77
CA ILE A 9 6.66 -3.06 -8.41
C ILE A 9 6.87 -1.56 -8.16
N THR A 10 5.80 -0.80 -7.98
CA THR A 10 5.90 0.61 -7.62
C THR A 10 6.24 0.78 -6.13
N GLY A 11 7.00 1.83 -5.77
CA GLY A 11 7.40 2.05 -4.39
C GLY A 11 8.34 0.98 -3.82
N ALA A 12 9.18 0.37 -4.68
CA ALA A 12 10.04 -0.76 -4.33
C ALA A 12 11.33 -0.38 -3.56
N THR A 13 11.57 0.90 -3.29
CA THR A 13 12.83 1.35 -2.65
C THR A 13 12.92 1.05 -1.15
N SER A 14 11.84 0.63 -0.51
CA SER A 14 11.82 0.34 0.94
C SER A 14 10.68 -0.58 1.35
N GLY A 15 10.73 -1.07 2.59
CA GLY A 15 9.61 -1.75 3.24
C GLY A 15 9.11 -3.00 2.49
N ILE A 16 7.81 -3.09 2.34
CA ILE A 16 7.12 -4.25 1.77
C ILE A 16 7.45 -4.43 0.28
N GLY A 17 7.46 -3.33 -0.49
CA GLY A 17 7.78 -3.37 -1.91
C GLY A 17 9.20 -3.86 -2.19
N ARG A 18 10.18 -3.42 -1.36
CA ARG A 18 11.56 -3.88 -1.45
C ARG A 18 11.70 -5.37 -1.15
N ASP A 19 11.05 -5.85 -0.07
CA ASP A 19 11.07 -7.27 0.29
C ASP A 19 10.44 -8.13 -0.82
N ALA A 20 9.33 -7.68 -1.40
CA ALA A 20 8.68 -8.36 -2.52
C ALA A 20 9.59 -8.42 -3.77
N ALA A 21 10.25 -7.30 -4.11
CA ALA A 21 11.16 -7.23 -5.25
C ALA A 21 12.32 -8.22 -5.10
N MET A 22 12.97 -8.24 -3.94
CA MET A 22 14.07 -9.17 -3.66
C MET A 22 13.64 -10.65 -3.75
N ARG A 23 12.45 -10.98 -3.22
CA ARG A 23 11.91 -12.35 -3.27
C ARG A 23 11.61 -12.80 -4.69
N LEU A 24 10.96 -11.95 -5.46
CA LEU A 24 10.58 -12.28 -6.84
C LEU A 24 11.79 -12.39 -7.75
N ALA A 25 12.77 -11.50 -7.59
CA ALA A 25 14.03 -11.59 -8.30
C ALA A 25 14.84 -12.86 -7.93
N ALA A 26 14.87 -13.21 -6.64
CA ALA A 26 15.50 -14.45 -6.19
C ALA A 26 14.81 -15.72 -6.74
N ALA A 27 13.50 -15.62 -7.06
CA ALA A 27 12.74 -16.70 -7.69
C ALA A 27 12.92 -16.76 -9.24
N GLY A 28 13.79 -15.93 -9.82
CA GLY A 28 14.10 -15.96 -11.25
C GLY A 28 13.17 -15.16 -12.15
N HIS A 29 12.41 -14.21 -11.58
CA HIS A 29 11.56 -13.31 -12.37
C HIS A 29 12.35 -12.06 -12.78
N LEU A 30 12.01 -11.47 -13.94
CA LEU A 30 12.44 -10.13 -14.33
C LEU A 30 11.67 -9.12 -13.47
N VAL A 31 12.35 -8.46 -12.54
CA VAL A 31 11.73 -7.52 -11.61
C VAL A 31 12.21 -6.10 -11.89
N LEU A 32 11.31 -5.22 -12.31
CA LEU A 32 11.54 -3.79 -12.41
C LEU A 32 11.09 -3.12 -11.10
N ALA A 33 12.02 -2.51 -10.38
CA ALA A 33 11.75 -1.81 -9.13
C ALA A 33 11.48 -0.33 -9.41
N GLY A 34 10.20 0.06 -9.34
CA GLY A 34 9.78 1.45 -9.54
C GLY A 34 9.90 2.30 -8.29
N GLY A 35 10.42 3.52 -8.43
CA GLY A 35 10.51 4.50 -7.35
C GLY A 35 11.18 5.79 -7.76
N ARG A 36 11.01 6.85 -6.96
CA ARG A 36 11.51 8.20 -7.29
C ARG A 36 13.00 8.42 -7.02
N ARG A 37 13.59 7.63 -6.13
CA ARG A 37 14.96 7.83 -5.65
C ARG A 37 15.93 6.93 -6.39
N ALA A 38 16.60 7.46 -7.41
CA ALA A 38 17.55 6.72 -8.24
C ALA A 38 18.65 6.02 -7.42
N GLY A 39 19.23 6.69 -6.43
CA GLY A 39 20.26 6.12 -5.56
C GLY A 39 19.78 4.91 -4.74
N ALA A 40 18.53 4.95 -4.23
CA ALA A 40 17.94 3.83 -3.51
C ALA A 40 17.60 2.65 -4.44
N LEU A 41 17.22 2.92 -5.67
CA LEU A 41 17.01 1.90 -6.71
C LEU A 41 18.32 1.24 -7.11
N ALA A 42 19.38 2.03 -7.31
CA ALA A 42 20.72 1.52 -7.61
C ALA A 42 21.27 0.65 -6.46
N SER A 43 21.02 1.03 -5.20
CA SER A 43 21.36 0.22 -4.03
C SER A 43 20.64 -1.13 -4.07
N LEU A 44 19.33 -1.11 -4.31
CA LEU A 44 18.51 -2.32 -4.42
C LEU A 44 19.02 -3.25 -5.56
N ALA A 45 19.37 -2.69 -6.70
CA ALA A 45 19.93 -3.43 -7.82
C ALA A 45 21.25 -4.12 -7.44
N ARG A 46 22.18 -3.41 -6.81
CA ARG A 46 23.44 -3.97 -6.31
C ARG A 46 23.21 -5.07 -5.27
N GLU A 47 22.38 -4.82 -4.28
CA GLU A 47 22.07 -5.78 -3.21
C GLU A 47 21.39 -7.05 -3.72
N SER A 48 20.67 -6.95 -4.83
CA SER A 48 20.08 -8.12 -5.50
C SER A 48 21.07 -8.92 -6.35
N GLY A 49 22.31 -8.46 -6.48
CA GLY A 49 23.29 -9.02 -7.43
C GLY A 49 22.87 -8.77 -8.89
N GLY A 50 22.28 -7.62 -9.18
CA GLY A 50 21.83 -7.25 -10.53
C GLY A 50 20.51 -7.91 -10.98
N ARG A 51 19.83 -8.67 -10.10
CA ARG A 51 18.60 -9.38 -10.44
C ARG A 51 17.34 -8.48 -10.40
N VAL A 52 17.45 -7.32 -9.79
CA VAL A 52 16.39 -6.29 -9.79
C VAL A 52 16.86 -5.15 -10.69
N GLU A 53 16.05 -4.79 -11.67
CA GLU A 53 16.30 -3.65 -12.54
C GLU A 53 15.68 -2.37 -11.96
N PRO A 54 16.46 -1.27 -11.88
CA PRO A 54 15.96 0.02 -11.40
C PRO A 54 15.09 0.69 -12.46
N LEU A 55 13.95 1.24 -12.03
CA LEU A 55 13.07 2.09 -12.84
C LEU A 55 12.74 3.37 -12.07
N VAL A 56 13.25 4.52 -12.52
CA VAL A 56 12.84 5.80 -11.95
C VAL A 56 11.40 6.05 -12.37
N LEU A 57 10.50 6.10 -11.40
CA LEU A 57 9.06 6.21 -11.63
C LEU A 57 8.41 7.03 -10.50
N ASP A 58 7.83 8.16 -10.85
CA ASP A 58 6.86 8.87 -10.02
C ASP A 58 5.45 8.56 -10.53
N VAL A 59 4.66 7.91 -9.70
CA VAL A 59 3.29 7.51 -10.07
C VAL A 59 2.33 8.69 -10.21
N THR A 60 2.72 9.88 -9.73
CA THR A 60 1.94 11.11 -9.81
C THR A 60 2.28 11.98 -11.02
N ASP A 61 3.31 11.61 -11.76
CA ASP A 61 3.76 12.30 -12.96
C ASP A 61 3.42 11.49 -14.22
N PRO A 62 2.50 11.97 -15.07
CA PRO A 62 2.11 11.27 -16.30
C PRO A 62 3.30 10.98 -17.24
N GLY A 63 4.22 11.93 -17.40
CA GLY A 63 5.41 11.74 -18.26
C GLY A 63 6.35 10.66 -17.70
N SER A 64 6.50 10.59 -16.37
CA SER A 64 7.26 9.53 -15.71
C SER A 64 6.61 8.15 -15.89
N VAL A 65 5.28 8.08 -15.85
CA VAL A 65 4.53 6.84 -16.08
C VAL A 65 4.68 6.37 -17.54
N GLU A 66 4.57 7.27 -18.50
CA GLU A 66 4.75 6.98 -19.92
C GLU A 66 6.17 6.49 -20.23
N ALA A 67 7.19 7.22 -19.78
CA ALA A 67 8.59 6.81 -19.94
C ALA A 67 8.87 5.45 -19.27
N GLY A 68 8.22 5.18 -18.13
CA GLY A 68 8.27 3.88 -17.45
C GLY A 68 7.67 2.77 -18.28
N ALA A 69 6.52 3.01 -18.94
CA ALA A 69 5.87 2.04 -19.81
C ALA A 69 6.73 1.72 -21.04
N GLU A 70 7.30 2.73 -21.68
CA GLU A 70 8.24 2.53 -22.79
C GLU A 70 9.48 1.73 -22.41
N LEU A 71 10.06 2.00 -21.23
CA LEU A 71 11.20 1.22 -20.75
C LEU A 71 10.82 -0.25 -20.56
N VAL A 72 9.66 -0.53 -19.96
CA VAL A 72 9.14 -1.88 -19.79
C VAL A 72 8.96 -2.57 -21.14
N GLU A 73 8.41 -1.87 -22.11
CA GLU A 73 8.20 -2.40 -23.48
C GLU A 73 9.54 -2.82 -24.09
N ARG A 74 10.55 -1.95 -24.04
CA ARG A 74 11.91 -2.28 -24.50
C ARG A 74 12.51 -3.47 -23.76
N ARG A 75 12.38 -3.53 -22.43
CA ARG A 75 12.95 -4.60 -21.58
C ARG A 75 12.28 -5.96 -21.77
N THR A 76 11.03 -5.96 -22.17
CA THR A 76 10.26 -7.19 -22.41
C THR A 76 10.23 -7.60 -23.87
N GLY A 77 10.90 -6.87 -24.77
CA GLY A 77 10.91 -7.13 -26.21
C GLY A 77 9.51 -7.05 -26.81
N GLY A 78 8.75 -6.01 -26.48
CA GLY A 78 7.38 -5.80 -26.99
C GLY A 78 6.30 -6.63 -26.30
N ARG A 79 6.65 -7.47 -25.29
CA ARG A 79 5.65 -8.32 -24.63
C ARG A 79 4.91 -7.64 -23.47
N GLY A 80 5.40 -6.50 -23.00
CA GLY A 80 4.85 -5.80 -21.85
C GLY A 80 4.94 -6.58 -20.52
N LEU A 81 4.25 -6.12 -19.49
CA LEU A 81 4.27 -6.74 -18.15
C LEU A 81 3.35 -7.96 -18.06
N ASP A 82 3.84 -9.02 -17.38
CA ASP A 82 2.97 -10.11 -16.90
C ASP A 82 2.25 -9.71 -15.60
N VAL A 83 2.93 -8.95 -14.73
CA VAL A 83 2.39 -8.56 -13.42
C VAL A 83 2.74 -7.11 -13.10
N LEU A 84 1.73 -6.34 -12.72
CA LEU A 84 1.88 -5.03 -12.10
C LEU A 84 1.58 -5.13 -10.60
N VAL A 85 2.49 -4.65 -9.75
CA VAL A 85 2.30 -4.51 -8.31
C VAL A 85 2.25 -3.03 -7.95
N ASN A 86 1.06 -2.50 -7.71
CA ASN A 86 0.83 -1.16 -7.22
C ASN A 86 1.04 -1.12 -5.71
N ASN A 87 2.26 -0.80 -5.28
CA ASN A 87 2.63 -0.74 -3.87
C ASN A 87 3.00 0.68 -3.42
N ALA A 88 3.26 1.61 -4.33
CA ALA A 88 3.54 3.01 -3.96
C ALA A 88 2.41 3.61 -3.12
N GLY A 89 2.77 4.30 -2.03
CA GLY A 89 1.81 4.93 -1.15
C GLY A 89 2.42 5.33 0.19
N TYR A 90 1.73 6.21 0.89
CA TYR A 90 2.13 6.68 2.23
C TYR A 90 0.91 6.94 3.11
N ALA A 91 1.13 7.15 4.41
CA ALA A 91 0.09 7.59 5.34
C ALA A 91 0.22 9.09 5.60
N LEU A 92 -0.92 9.76 5.67
CA LEU A 92 -1.07 11.12 6.17
C LEU A 92 -1.88 11.03 7.46
N PRO A 93 -1.21 11.05 8.63
CA PRO A 93 -1.89 11.11 9.92
C PRO A 93 -2.21 12.55 10.28
N GLY A 94 -3.26 12.72 11.07
CA GLY A 94 -3.68 14.00 11.61
C GLY A 94 -5.19 14.04 11.83
N PRO A 95 -5.68 15.00 12.63
CA PRO A 95 -7.10 15.27 12.74
C PRO A 95 -7.62 15.83 11.41
N LEU A 96 -8.69 15.26 10.87
CA LEU A 96 -9.22 15.62 9.54
C LEU A 96 -9.54 17.10 9.39
N GLU A 97 -10.02 17.72 10.47
CA GLU A 97 -10.40 19.13 10.51
C GLU A 97 -9.26 20.09 10.18
N VAL A 98 -8.02 19.73 10.57
CA VAL A 98 -6.85 20.62 10.45
C VAL A 98 -5.83 20.14 9.40
N LEU A 99 -6.10 19.04 8.69
CA LEU A 99 -5.26 18.63 7.58
C LEU A 99 -5.40 19.62 6.41
N ALA A 100 -4.26 20.11 5.92
CA ALA A 100 -4.25 20.97 4.74
C ALA A 100 -4.83 20.24 3.52
N GLU A 101 -5.69 20.91 2.77
CA GLU A 101 -6.31 20.36 1.56
C GLU A 101 -5.25 19.89 0.54
N ALA A 102 -4.18 20.64 0.39
CA ALA A 102 -3.07 20.26 -0.50
C ALA A 102 -2.42 18.92 -0.11
N ASP A 103 -2.32 18.62 1.20
CA ASP A 103 -1.80 17.34 1.69
C ASP A 103 -2.79 16.20 1.42
N LEU A 104 -4.08 16.46 1.60
CA LEU A 104 -5.14 15.51 1.27
C LEU A 104 -5.10 15.16 -0.23
N ARG A 105 -5.01 16.15 -1.11
CA ARG A 105 -4.89 15.95 -2.56
C ARG A 105 -3.66 15.13 -2.90
N ARG A 106 -2.48 15.50 -2.39
CA ARG A 106 -1.22 14.74 -2.62
C ARG A 106 -1.29 13.29 -2.14
N LEU A 107 -1.99 13.03 -1.04
CA LEU A 107 -2.23 11.66 -0.58
C LEU A 107 -3.03 10.84 -1.59
N PHE A 108 -4.13 11.40 -2.08
CA PHE A 108 -4.97 10.74 -3.07
C PHE A 108 -4.28 10.63 -4.43
N ASP A 109 -3.53 11.64 -4.84
CA ASP A 109 -2.72 11.60 -6.07
C ASP A 109 -1.76 10.42 -6.06
N THR A 110 -1.09 10.16 -4.92
CA THR A 110 -0.18 9.02 -4.82
C THR A 110 -0.91 7.69 -4.64
N ASN A 111 -1.82 7.61 -3.63
CA ASN A 111 -2.36 6.33 -3.18
C ASN A 111 -3.46 5.78 -4.09
N LEU A 112 -4.16 6.64 -4.84
CA LEU A 112 -5.30 6.27 -5.68
C LEU A 112 -5.08 6.63 -7.15
N PHE A 113 -4.92 7.92 -7.47
CA PHE A 113 -4.84 8.35 -8.88
C PHE A 113 -3.57 7.84 -9.55
N GLY A 114 -2.43 7.85 -8.86
CA GLY A 114 -1.19 7.28 -9.36
C GLY A 114 -1.27 5.75 -9.57
N LEU A 115 -1.93 5.03 -8.65
CA LEU A 115 -2.23 3.61 -8.85
C LEU A 115 -3.04 3.38 -10.12
N LEU A 116 -4.07 4.19 -10.37
CA LEU A 116 -4.91 4.11 -11.57
C LEU A 116 -4.13 4.50 -12.83
N ALA A 117 -3.32 5.56 -12.77
CA ALA A 117 -2.51 6.01 -13.90
C ALA A 117 -1.54 4.91 -14.34
N VAL A 118 -0.78 4.33 -13.42
CA VAL A 118 0.13 3.22 -13.71
C VAL A 118 -0.64 2.00 -14.23
N THR A 119 -1.78 1.67 -13.62
CA THR A 119 -2.60 0.55 -14.08
C THR A 119 -3.06 0.75 -15.52
N ARG A 120 -3.57 1.93 -15.87
CA ARG A 120 -4.02 2.28 -17.21
C ARG A 120 -2.90 2.18 -18.26
N ALA A 121 -1.68 2.55 -17.91
CA ALA A 121 -0.53 2.50 -18.81
C ALA A 121 -0.18 1.06 -19.24
N PHE A 122 -0.39 0.07 -18.37
CA PHE A 122 -0.01 -1.32 -18.65
C PHE A 122 -1.18 -2.24 -19.05
N LEU A 123 -2.43 -1.83 -18.86
CA LEU A 123 -3.59 -2.63 -19.20
C LEU A 123 -3.74 -2.95 -20.70
N PRO A 124 -3.47 -2.02 -21.64
CA PRO A 124 -3.66 -2.30 -23.08
C PRO A 124 -2.90 -3.56 -23.52
N ALA A 125 -1.59 -3.64 -23.25
CA ALA A 125 -0.78 -4.80 -23.61
C ALA A 125 -1.21 -6.10 -22.90
N MET A 126 -1.70 -6.03 -21.66
CA MET A 126 -2.27 -7.20 -20.96
C MET A 126 -3.57 -7.67 -21.64
N ARG A 127 -4.42 -6.72 -22.03
CA ARG A 127 -5.72 -7.01 -22.68
C ARG A 127 -5.53 -7.62 -24.07
N GLU A 128 -4.61 -7.09 -24.88
CA GLU A 128 -4.27 -7.63 -26.18
C GLU A 128 -3.77 -9.07 -26.12
N ARG A 129 -3.00 -9.41 -25.09
CA ARG A 129 -2.51 -10.78 -24.85
C ARG A 129 -3.57 -11.71 -24.24
N GLY A 130 -4.72 -11.20 -23.82
CA GLY A 130 -5.73 -11.98 -23.12
C GLY A 130 -5.26 -12.53 -21.75
N ARG A 131 -4.21 -11.93 -21.17
CA ARG A 131 -3.64 -12.36 -19.89
C ARG A 131 -2.84 -11.24 -19.21
N GLY A 132 -2.91 -11.21 -17.91
CA GLY A 132 -2.16 -10.26 -17.08
C GLY A 132 -2.54 -10.37 -15.62
N ARG A 133 -1.82 -9.70 -14.77
CA ARG A 133 -2.14 -9.63 -13.35
C ARG A 133 -1.85 -8.26 -12.75
N VAL A 134 -2.81 -7.73 -12.00
CA VAL A 134 -2.66 -6.51 -11.22
C VAL A 134 -2.76 -6.88 -9.74
N VAL A 135 -1.74 -6.54 -8.95
CA VAL A 135 -1.72 -6.73 -7.50
C VAL A 135 -1.71 -5.34 -6.84
N ASN A 136 -2.82 -4.96 -6.23
CA ASN A 136 -2.92 -3.69 -5.52
C ASN A 136 -2.62 -3.90 -4.03
N VAL A 137 -1.73 -3.07 -3.48
CA VAL A 137 -1.40 -3.09 -2.05
C VAL A 137 -2.29 -2.07 -1.33
N GLY A 138 -3.36 -2.61 -0.76
CA GLY A 138 -4.28 -1.90 0.12
C GLY A 138 -3.76 -1.79 1.54
N SER A 139 -4.65 -2.00 2.50
CA SER A 139 -4.37 -2.10 3.93
C SER A 139 -5.61 -2.65 4.65
N VAL A 140 -5.46 -3.22 5.85
CA VAL A 140 -6.60 -3.46 6.75
C VAL A 140 -7.33 -2.13 7.09
N MET A 141 -6.65 -1.01 6.95
CA MET A 141 -7.21 0.34 7.07
C MET A 141 -8.14 0.72 5.90
N GLY A 142 -8.26 -0.10 4.87
CA GLY A 142 -9.29 -0.04 3.84
C GLY A 142 -10.58 -0.76 4.22
N ARG A 143 -10.68 -1.27 5.45
CA ARG A 143 -11.87 -1.93 6.01
C ARG A 143 -12.30 -1.37 7.36
N VAL A 144 -11.37 -0.76 8.10
CA VAL A 144 -11.59 -0.22 9.43
C VAL A 144 -11.02 1.19 9.49
N ALA A 145 -11.87 2.15 9.79
CA ALA A 145 -11.42 3.53 10.01
C ALA A 145 -10.90 3.68 11.44
N MET A 146 -9.70 4.27 11.58
CA MET A 146 -9.06 4.56 12.85
C MET A 146 -8.94 6.09 13.03
N PRO A 147 -9.15 6.62 14.23
CA PRO A 147 -8.97 8.05 14.47
C PRO A 147 -7.54 8.49 14.16
N LEU A 148 -7.35 9.74 13.79
CA LEU A 148 -6.08 10.36 13.37
C LEU A 148 -5.47 9.77 12.08
N LEU A 149 -6.15 8.83 11.43
CA LEU A 149 -5.76 8.23 10.16
C LEU A 149 -6.89 8.36 9.11
N GLY A 150 -7.84 9.26 9.31
CA GLY A 150 -9.05 9.37 8.48
C GLY A 150 -8.75 9.52 6.99
N ALA A 151 -7.83 10.41 6.61
CA ALA A 151 -7.44 10.61 5.22
C ALA A 151 -6.81 9.35 4.61
N TYR A 152 -5.89 8.70 5.34
CA TYR A 152 -5.28 7.46 4.91
C TYR A 152 -6.30 6.33 4.76
N ASN A 153 -7.21 6.20 5.74
CA ASN A 153 -8.29 5.22 5.70
C ASN A 153 -9.16 5.41 4.46
N ALA A 154 -9.58 6.64 4.17
CA ALA A 154 -10.37 6.98 2.99
C ALA A 154 -9.64 6.56 1.70
N SER A 155 -8.34 6.87 1.57
CA SER A 155 -7.54 6.47 0.41
C SER A 155 -7.47 4.94 0.25
N LYS A 156 -7.35 4.18 1.36
CA LYS A 156 -7.26 2.71 1.31
C LYS A 156 -8.62 2.03 1.13
N HIS A 157 -9.73 2.64 1.58
CA HIS A 157 -11.08 2.19 1.21
C HIS A 157 -11.31 2.39 -0.29
N ALA A 158 -10.90 3.54 -0.85
CA ALA A 158 -10.96 3.79 -2.29
C ALA A 158 -10.16 2.76 -3.09
N VAL A 159 -8.93 2.44 -2.68
CA VAL A 159 -8.12 1.38 -3.31
C VAL A 159 -8.82 0.03 -3.26
N ALA A 160 -9.46 -0.33 -2.14
CA ALA A 160 -10.20 -1.59 -2.03
C ALA A 160 -11.39 -1.63 -2.99
N ALA A 161 -12.19 -0.56 -3.04
CA ALA A 161 -13.35 -0.46 -3.94
C ALA A 161 -12.95 -0.52 -5.41
N VAL A 162 -11.92 0.25 -5.81
CA VAL A 162 -11.38 0.24 -7.18
C VAL A 162 -10.83 -1.14 -7.54
N THR A 163 -10.16 -1.83 -6.61
CA THR A 163 -9.64 -3.17 -6.86
C THR A 163 -10.76 -4.17 -7.11
N ASP A 164 -11.86 -4.07 -6.36
CA ASP A 164 -13.02 -4.95 -6.55
C ASP A 164 -13.72 -4.68 -7.88
N ALA A 165 -13.87 -3.41 -8.29
CA ALA A 165 -14.42 -3.03 -9.59
C ALA A 165 -13.52 -3.56 -10.73
N LEU A 166 -12.23 -3.26 -10.71
CA LEU A 166 -11.27 -3.72 -11.72
C LEU A 166 -11.23 -5.25 -11.84
N ARG A 167 -11.41 -5.98 -10.74
CA ARG A 167 -11.43 -7.45 -10.80
C ARG A 167 -12.58 -7.97 -11.65
N MET A 168 -13.74 -7.36 -11.55
CA MET A 168 -14.92 -7.73 -12.34
C MET A 168 -14.82 -7.25 -13.78
N GLU A 169 -14.38 -6.01 -13.98
CA GLU A 169 -14.25 -5.38 -15.29
C GLU A 169 -13.18 -6.04 -16.17
N LEU A 170 -12.10 -6.52 -15.57
CA LEU A 170 -10.94 -7.06 -16.29
C LEU A 170 -10.98 -8.59 -16.44
N ALA A 171 -11.88 -9.28 -15.74
CA ALA A 171 -12.04 -10.73 -15.83
C ALA A 171 -12.35 -11.22 -17.28
N PRO A 172 -13.22 -10.55 -18.07
CA PRO A 172 -13.49 -10.95 -19.45
C PRO A 172 -12.25 -10.91 -20.36
N PHE A 173 -11.21 -10.14 -19.98
CA PHE A 173 -9.95 -10.03 -20.72
C PHE A 173 -8.86 -10.97 -20.19
N GLY A 174 -9.18 -11.93 -19.33
CA GLY A 174 -8.22 -12.87 -18.77
C GLY A 174 -7.21 -12.21 -17.79
N ILE A 175 -7.50 -11.01 -17.29
CA ILE A 175 -6.64 -10.27 -16.38
C ILE A 175 -7.11 -10.50 -14.94
N THR A 176 -6.20 -11.01 -14.11
CA THR A 176 -6.47 -11.27 -12.69
C THR A 176 -6.14 -10.04 -11.83
N VAL A 177 -7.06 -9.59 -10.99
CA VAL A 177 -6.81 -8.48 -10.05
C VAL A 177 -6.90 -8.97 -8.61
N VAL A 178 -5.86 -8.66 -7.83
CA VAL A 178 -5.67 -9.14 -6.45
C VAL A 178 -5.44 -7.96 -5.50
N LEU A 179 -6.07 -8.01 -4.33
CA LEU A 179 -5.83 -7.05 -3.25
C LEU A 179 -4.99 -7.70 -2.14
N VAL A 180 -3.87 -7.09 -1.79
CA VAL A 180 -3.08 -7.45 -0.60
C VAL A 180 -3.33 -6.39 0.48
N GLU A 181 -3.77 -6.81 1.66
CA GLU A 181 -4.18 -5.94 2.76
C GLU A 181 -3.26 -6.14 3.99
N PRO A 182 -2.09 -5.48 4.03
CA PRO A 182 -1.23 -5.52 5.21
C PRO A 182 -1.89 -4.83 6.41
N GLY A 183 -1.68 -5.39 7.60
CA GLY A 183 -1.90 -4.69 8.86
C GLY A 183 -0.67 -3.86 9.25
N ALA A 184 -0.45 -3.71 10.57
CA ALA A 184 0.78 -3.09 11.06
C ALA A 184 2.00 -3.93 10.66
N VAL A 185 2.99 -3.28 10.04
CA VAL A 185 4.25 -3.87 9.59
C VAL A 185 5.41 -2.97 10.03
N ARG A 186 6.42 -3.54 10.68
CA ARG A 186 7.61 -2.78 11.10
C ARG A 186 8.45 -2.41 9.88
N THR A 187 8.26 -1.17 9.44
CA THR A 187 9.01 -0.53 8.35
C THR A 187 9.16 0.95 8.67
N GLY A 188 9.97 1.68 7.92
CA GLY A 188 10.04 3.14 8.03
C GLY A 188 8.73 3.89 7.73
N PHE A 189 7.69 3.19 7.29
CA PHE A 189 6.35 3.75 7.06
C PHE A 189 5.72 4.25 8.37
N ALA A 190 5.77 3.43 9.44
CA ALA A 190 5.20 3.77 10.73
C ALA A 190 5.90 4.97 11.39
N ALA A 191 7.23 4.99 11.34
CA ALA A 191 8.00 6.11 11.90
C ALA A 191 7.68 7.43 11.18
N ARG A 192 7.59 7.41 9.84
CA ARG A 192 7.18 8.60 9.06
C ARG A 192 5.76 9.04 9.37
N ALA A 193 4.83 8.09 9.51
CA ALA A 193 3.46 8.40 9.90
C ALA A 193 3.39 9.05 11.28
N LEU A 194 4.12 8.52 12.27
CA LEU A 194 4.14 9.07 13.62
C LEU A 194 4.77 10.48 13.66
N ALA A 195 5.85 10.69 12.92
CA ALA A 195 6.48 12.00 12.76
C ALA A 195 5.53 13.05 12.16
N GLY A 196 4.63 12.65 11.28
CA GLY A 196 3.60 13.52 10.69
C GLY A 196 2.57 14.07 11.69
N LEU A 197 2.50 13.51 12.91
CA LEU A 197 1.64 14.05 13.98
C LEU A 197 2.29 15.23 14.76
N ALA A 198 3.59 15.49 14.57
CA ALA A 198 4.31 16.51 15.32
C ALA A 198 3.66 17.89 15.29
N PRO A 199 3.17 18.44 14.16
CA PRO A 199 2.54 19.76 14.12
C PRO A 199 1.28 19.90 14.99
N TYR A 200 0.59 18.79 15.26
CA TYR A 200 -0.69 18.79 16.00
C TYR A 200 -0.49 18.60 17.52
N ARG A 201 0.77 18.45 17.97
CA ARG A 201 1.13 18.29 19.40
C ARG A 201 1.46 19.59 20.07
N ASP A 202 1.53 20.70 19.34
CA ASP A 202 1.73 22.02 19.89
C ASP A 202 0.67 22.29 20.97
N PRO A 203 1.04 22.83 22.15
CA PRO A 203 0.08 23.14 23.23
C PRO A 203 -1.07 24.03 22.81
N GLY A 204 -0.89 24.88 21.78
CA GLY A 204 -1.95 25.69 21.18
C GLY A 204 -2.92 24.92 20.28
N SER A 205 -2.61 23.67 19.95
CA SER A 205 -3.49 22.82 19.13
C SER A 205 -4.67 22.30 19.95
N PRO A 206 -5.92 22.41 19.46
CA PRO A 206 -7.09 21.81 20.13
C PRO A 206 -6.97 20.27 20.24
N TYR A 207 -6.05 19.66 19.52
CA TYR A 207 -5.80 18.23 19.51
C TYR A 207 -4.64 17.77 20.37
N ALA A 208 -3.87 18.69 21.00
CA ALA A 208 -2.68 18.34 21.80
C ALA A 208 -3.00 17.30 22.88
N ALA A 209 -4.07 17.51 23.67
CA ALA A 209 -4.51 16.57 24.69
C ALA A 209 -4.95 15.22 24.12
N ALA A 210 -5.59 15.21 22.95
CA ALA A 210 -5.99 13.96 22.27
C ALA A 210 -4.80 13.15 21.78
N LEU A 211 -3.68 13.79 21.49
CA LEU A 211 -2.46 13.16 20.98
C LEU A 211 -1.51 12.68 22.08
N ALA A 212 -1.69 13.09 23.34
CA ALA A 212 -0.78 12.75 24.43
C ALA A 212 -0.53 11.25 24.61
N GLY A 213 -1.54 10.41 24.36
CA GLY A 213 -1.44 8.95 24.50
C GLY A 213 -1.02 8.19 23.24
N THR A 214 -0.87 8.88 22.11
CA THR A 214 -0.72 8.20 20.80
C THR A 214 0.61 7.48 20.64
N ASP A 215 1.72 8.01 21.16
CA ASP A 215 3.04 7.37 21.03
C ASP A 215 3.07 6.01 21.73
N ALA A 216 2.57 5.95 22.96
CA ALA A 216 2.50 4.70 23.72
C ALA A 216 1.56 3.69 23.05
N ALA A 217 0.45 4.18 22.47
CA ALA A 217 -0.50 3.35 21.74
C ALA A 217 0.13 2.77 20.46
N TRP A 218 0.81 3.59 19.68
CA TRP A 218 1.54 3.13 18.48
C TRP A 218 2.65 2.16 18.83
N ALA A 219 3.47 2.47 19.86
CA ALA A 219 4.52 1.57 20.33
C ALA A 219 3.95 0.20 20.71
N ARG A 220 2.76 0.15 21.35
CA ARG A 220 2.07 -1.10 21.69
C ARG A 220 1.63 -1.88 20.46
N VAL A 221 1.00 -1.21 19.48
CA VAL A 221 0.56 -1.83 18.22
C VAL A 221 1.75 -2.38 17.43
N TYR A 222 2.85 -1.63 17.35
CA TYR A 222 4.03 -2.02 16.56
C TYR A 222 4.99 -2.95 17.30
N ARG A 223 4.88 -3.12 18.63
CA ARG A 223 5.69 -4.08 19.41
C ARG A 223 5.62 -5.50 18.83
N PHE A 224 4.42 -5.93 18.45
CA PHE A 224 4.16 -7.26 17.92
C PHE A 224 3.93 -7.29 16.41
N ALA A 225 4.16 -6.17 15.74
CA ALA A 225 4.04 -6.12 14.28
C ALA A 225 5.17 -6.92 13.62
N PRO A 226 4.88 -7.74 12.62
CA PRO A 226 5.91 -8.45 11.87
C PRO A 226 6.75 -7.47 11.03
N GLY A 227 7.95 -7.90 10.66
CA GLY A 227 8.73 -7.23 9.61
C GLY A 227 8.06 -7.35 8.24
N PRO A 228 8.64 -6.72 7.18
CA PRO A 228 8.05 -6.66 5.85
C PRO A 228 7.88 -8.03 5.18
N GLY A 229 8.62 -9.04 5.60
CA GLY A 229 8.67 -10.35 4.96
C GLY A 229 7.34 -11.08 4.86
N SER A 230 6.41 -10.89 5.81
CA SER A 230 5.08 -11.52 5.71
C SER A 230 4.24 -10.93 4.58
N ALA A 231 4.26 -9.61 4.44
CA ALA A 231 3.55 -8.91 3.37
C ALA A 231 4.25 -9.10 2.01
N GLY A 232 5.59 -9.07 1.97
CA GLY A 232 6.35 -9.36 0.75
C GLY A 232 6.09 -10.77 0.22
N ARG A 233 6.03 -11.80 1.10
CA ARG A 233 5.62 -13.15 0.69
C ARG A 233 4.20 -13.20 0.14
N ALA A 234 3.26 -12.45 0.72
CA ALA A 234 1.89 -12.40 0.22
C ALA A 234 1.82 -11.75 -1.17
N ILE A 235 2.57 -10.67 -1.39
CA ILE A 235 2.70 -10.03 -2.71
C ILE A 235 3.33 -11.02 -3.72
N ALA A 236 4.44 -11.68 -3.35
CA ALA A 236 5.08 -12.65 -4.23
C ALA A 236 4.10 -13.79 -4.59
N ARG A 237 3.37 -14.32 -3.61
CA ARG A 237 2.33 -15.34 -3.86
C ARG A 237 1.20 -14.81 -4.75
N ALA A 238 0.71 -13.60 -4.48
CA ALA A 238 -0.31 -12.96 -5.31
C ALA A 238 0.17 -12.78 -6.76
N ALA A 239 1.45 -12.41 -6.95
CA ALA A 239 2.05 -12.21 -8.26
C ALA A 239 2.28 -13.52 -9.04
N THR A 240 2.58 -14.65 -8.37
CA THR A 240 3.10 -15.85 -9.05
C THR A 240 2.20 -17.08 -8.97
N ALA A 241 1.29 -17.18 -8.01
CA ALA A 241 0.38 -18.34 -7.91
C ALA A 241 -0.44 -18.53 -9.20
N GLY A 242 -0.67 -19.77 -9.62
CA GLY A 242 -1.53 -20.09 -10.76
C GLY A 242 -2.95 -19.54 -10.55
N HIS A 243 -3.55 -19.85 -9.41
CA HIS A 243 -4.87 -19.37 -8.98
C HIS A 243 -4.74 -18.59 -7.68
N PRO A 244 -4.45 -17.29 -7.71
CA PRO A 244 -4.33 -16.48 -6.51
C PRO A 244 -5.72 -16.24 -5.91
N ALA A 245 -5.79 -16.15 -4.57
CA ALA A 245 -6.98 -15.61 -3.92
C ALA A 245 -7.20 -14.15 -4.34
N SER A 246 -8.45 -13.70 -4.42
CA SER A 246 -8.78 -12.31 -4.74
C SER A 246 -8.27 -11.31 -3.68
N ARG A 247 -8.09 -11.78 -2.41
CA ARG A 247 -7.64 -10.96 -1.28
C ARG A 247 -6.70 -11.72 -0.35
N TYR A 248 -5.63 -11.04 0.09
CA TYR A 248 -4.66 -11.51 1.08
C TYR A 248 -4.59 -10.54 2.26
N VAL A 249 -5.20 -10.88 3.40
CA VAL A 249 -5.03 -10.11 4.65
C VAL A 249 -3.79 -10.62 5.38
N VAL A 250 -2.86 -9.75 5.76
CA VAL A 250 -1.55 -10.13 6.31
C VAL A 250 -1.21 -9.32 7.56
N PRO A 251 -0.89 -9.96 8.69
CA PRO A 251 -1.02 -11.40 8.97
C PRO A 251 -2.48 -11.87 9.00
N ALA A 252 -2.70 -13.16 8.77
CA ALA A 252 -4.05 -13.73 8.65
C ALA A 252 -4.96 -13.47 9.86
N ARG A 253 -4.38 -13.37 11.08
CA ARG A 253 -5.13 -13.03 12.32
C ARG A 253 -5.88 -11.70 12.20
N ASN A 254 -5.43 -10.76 11.37
CA ASN A 254 -6.11 -9.49 11.18
C ASN A 254 -7.49 -9.64 10.53
N ARG A 255 -7.79 -10.76 9.86
CA ARG A 255 -9.14 -11.07 9.37
C ARG A 255 -10.15 -11.10 10.50
N LEU A 256 -9.80 -11.78 11.60
CA LEU A 256 -10.66 -11.88 12.78
C LEU A 256 -10.82 -10.53 13.48
N VAL A 257 -9.74 -9.75 13.60
CA VAL A 257 -9.78 -8.43 14.23
C VAL A 257 -10.69 -7.49 13.43
N VAL A 258 -10.54 -7.45 12.09
CA VAL A 258 -11.38 -6.62 11.21
C VAL A 258 -12.84 -7.05 11.27
N ALA A 259 -13.12 -8.37 11.22
CA ALA A 259 -14.46 -8.92 11.30
C ALA A 259 -15.12 -8.60 12.66
N ALA A 260 -14.38 -8.78 13.75
CA ALA A 260 -14.87 -8.47 15.10
C ALA A 260 -15.22 -6.98 15.26
N LEU A 261 -14.33 -6.08 14.80
CA LEU A 261 -14.60 -4.63 14.84
C LEU A 261 -15.79 -4.24 13.97
N GLY A 262 -15.98 -4.90 12.82
CA GLY A 262 -17.11 -4.64 11.93
C GLY A 262 -18.45 -5.20 12.45
N ALA A 263 -18.43 -6.19 13.33
CA ALA A 263 -19.62 -6.78 13.94
C ALA A 263 -20.09 -6.03 15.19
N LEU A 264 -19.27 -5.15 15.78
CA LEU A 264 -19.65 -4.36 16.94
C LEU A 264 -20.63 -3.24 16.57
N PRO A 265 -21.59 -2.91 17.47
CA PRO A 265 -22.32 -1.65 17.36
C PRO A 265 -21.38 -0.46 17.28
N THR A 266 -21.73 0.56 16.50
CA THR A 266 -20.84 1.72 16.19
C THR A 266 -20.21 2.32 17.44
N ALA A 267 -21.00 2.58 18.50
CA ALA A 267 -20.49 3.18 19.74
C ALA A 267 -19.40 2.29 20.42
N ALA A 268 -19.59 0.97 20.41
CA ALA A 268 -18.64 0.03 21.00
C ALA A 268 -17.36 -0.09 20.14
N ALA A 269 -17.53 -0.11 18.81
CA ALA A 269 -16.42 -0.11 17.87
C ALA A 269 -15.57 1.17 18.02
N ASP A 270 -16.22 2.33 18.13
CA ASP A 270 -15.54 3.63 18.28
C ASP A 270 -14.83 3.74 19.63
N ALA A 271 -15.44 3.32 20.73
CA ALA A 271 -14.81 3.27 22.04
C ALA A 271 -13.55 2.36 22.02
N THR A 272 -13.64 1.22 21.33
CA THR A 272 -12.53 0.27 21.18
C THR A 272 -11.39 0.91 20.36
N LYS A 273 -11.69 1.50 19.20
CA LYS A 273 -10.72 2.16 18.32
C LYS A 273 -10.03 3.34 19.00
N ARG A 274 -10.79 4.16 19.74
CA ARG A 274 -10.23 5.26 20.56
C ARG A 274 -9.23 4.73 21.57
N ARG A 275 -9.57 3.66 22.29
CA ARG A 275 -8.68 3.02 23.28
C ARG A 275 -7.41 2.46 22.63
N ILE A 276 -7.55 1.79 21.47
CA ILE A 276 -6.40 1.28 20.71
C ILE A 276 -5.44 2.41 20.33
N MET A 277 -5.97 3.56 19.94
CA MET A 277 -5.17 4.74 19.52
C MET A 277 -4.73 5.63 20.68
N GLY A 278 -5.07 5.30 21.93
CA GLY A 278 -4.66 6.06 23.12
C GLY A 278 -5.38 7.39 23.28
N LEU A 279 -6.53 7.59 22.62
CA LEU A 279 -7.32 8.81 22.78
C LEU A 279 -8.03 8.83 24.14
N PRO A 280 -8.18 10.03 24.77
CA PRO A 280 -8.86 10.17 26.05
C PRO A 280 -10.32 9.68 25.97
N ARG A 281 -10.87 9.31 27.13
CA ARG A 281 -12.28 8.95 27.23
C ARG A 281 -13.15 10.18 26.94
N VAL A 282 -14.29 9.97 26.32
CA VAL A 282 -15.31 11.00 26.19
C VAL A 282 -15.89 11.24 27.57
N ARG A 283 -15.85 12.49 28.07
CA ARG A 283 -16.61 12.89 29.25
C ARG A 283 -18.03 13.19 28.79
N PRO A 284 -19.07 12.72 29.49
CA PRO A 284 -20.41 13.14 29.21
C PRO A 284 -20.54 14.66 29.43
N PRO A 285 -21.39 15.35 28.65
CA PRO A 285 -21.64 16.77 28.87
C PRO A 285 -22.14 16.97 30.32
N GLY A 286 -21.47 17.84 31.08
CA GLY A 286 -21.87 18.17 32.43
C GLY A 286 -21.34 17.27 33.56
N ALA A 287 -20.33 16.41 33.31
CA ALA A 287 -19.61 15.67 34.36
C ALA A 287 -18.29 16.35 34.74
#